data_ef4e009893a60f09c9251d486340bfaa
#
_entry.id   ef4e009893a60f09c9251d486340bfaa
#
_cell.length_a   1.000
_cell.length_b   1.000
_cell.length_c   1.000
_cell.angle_alpha   90.00
_cell.angle_beta   90.00
_cell.angle_gamma   90.00
#
_symmetry.space_group_name_H-M   'P 1'
#
loop_
_entity.id
_entity.type
_entity.pdbx_description
1 polymer ?
#
loop_
_entity_poly.entity_id
_entity_poly.type
_entity_poly.pdbx_seq_one_letter_code
_entity_poly.pdbx_strand_id
1 'polypeptide(L)'
;MRDYMERADLISHRGEGEAALLEFIPAATRRILELGTGDGRLLALARSAHPETEAVAVDFSPAMLEAARKRFAADSQVRILDHNLDSSLPSLGSFDAVISSFAIHHLVHERKRALYREVFALLNPGGVFCNLEHVSSPSERLHEDFLVRIGFTVETEDPSNKLLDVETQLGWLREIGFADVDCQWKWRELALLVGVRGLVKG
;
A
#
# COMPACT_ATOMS: atom_id res chain seq x y z
N MET A 1 -10.53 11.97 14.47
CA MET A 1 -10.41 12.00 13.00
C MET A 1 -9.39 13.01 12.50
N ARG A 2 -9.45 14.30 12.87
CA ARG A 2 -8.33 15.24 12.66
C ARG A 2 -7.01 14.67 13.18
N ASP A 3 -7.06 14.06 14.35
CA ASP A 3 -5.97 13.39 15.06
C ASP A 3 -5.28 12.26 14.24
N TYR A 4 -6.03 11.48 13.45
CA TYR A 4 -5.47 10.41 12.61
C TYR A 4 -4.74 10.96 11.37
N MET A 5 -5.32 11.96 10.69
CA MET A 5 -4.70 12.58 9.52
C MET A 5 -3.43 13.35 9.93
N GLU A 6 -3.48 14.09 11.04
CA GLU A 6 -2.31 14.79 11.60
C GLU A 6 -1.21 13.79 12.03
N ARG A 7 -1.57 12.63 12.58
CA ARG A 7 -0.63 11.56 12.95
C ARG A 7 0.00 10.89 11.74
N ALA A 8 -0.76 10.63 10.68
CA ALA A 8 -0.26 10.01 9.47
C ALA A 8 0.76 10.90 8.73
N ASP A 9 0.58 12.23 8.78
CA ASP A 9 1.54 13.18 8.22
C ASP A 9 2.80 13.37 9.08
N LEU A 10 2.74 12.96 10.36
CA LEU A 10 3.87 13.04 11.31
C LEU A 10 4.78 11.80 11.26
N ILE A 11 4.44 10.74 10.52
CA ILE A 11 5.32 9.58 10.39
C ILE A 11 6.60 10.01 9.67
N SER A 12 7.67 10.13 10.44
CA SER A 12 9.02 10.43 9.92
C SER A 12 9.35 9.43 8.80
N HIS A 13 9.97 9.92 7.72
CA HIS A 13 10.39 9.10 6.56
C HIS A 13 9.27 8.53 5.67
N ARG A 14 7.98 8.79 5.95
CA ARG A 14 6.89 8.40 5.07
C ARG A 14 7.07 8.92 3.65
N GLY A 15 7.41 10.20 3.52
CA GLY A 15 7.63 10.83 2.21
C GLY A 15 8.77 10.21 1.41
N GLU A 16 9.84 9.73 2.08
CA GLU A 16 10.94 9.02 1.43
C GLU A 16 10.47 7.66 0.88
N GLY A 17 9.70 6.91 1.68
CA GLY A 17 9.12 5.64 1.25
C GLY A 17 8.12 5.80 0.10
N GLU A 18 7.27 6.84 0.13
CA GLU A 18 6.35 7.15 -0.96
C GLU A 18 7.11 7.57 -2.24
N ALA A 19 8.18 8.36 -2.11
CA ALA A 19 9.03 8.73 -3.25
C ALA A 19 9.70 7.49 -3.87
N ALA A 20 10.25 6.61 -3.03
CA ALA A 20 10.81 5.34 -3.50
C ALA A 20 9.74 4.47 -4.20
N LEU A 21 8.51 4.40 -3.67
CA LEU A 21 7.41 3.65 -4.29
C LEU A 21 7.12 4.15 -5.72
N LEU A 22 7.08 5.46 -5.92
CA LEU A 22 6.77 6.05 -7.23
C LEU A 22 7.79 5.67 -8.31
N GLU A 23 9.05 5.42 -7.96
CA GLU A 23 10.10 4.99 -8.90
C GLU A 23 9.81 3.61 -9.51
N PHE A 24 9.03 2.77 -8.85
CA PHE A 24 8.67 1.43 -9.33
C PHE A 24 7.41 1.38 -10.20
N ILE A 25 6.64 2.47 -10.29
CA ILE A 25 5.49 2.54 -11.19
C ILE A 25 6.03 2.67 -12.63
N PRO A 26 5.76 1.69 -13.52
CA PRO A 26 6.28 1.76 -14.90
C PRO A 26 5.79 3.00 -15.65
N ALA A 27 6.65 3.64 -16.43
CA ALA A 27 6.30 4.83 -17.20
C ALA A 27 5.14 4.61 -18.18
N ALA A 28 4.94 3.38 -18.64
CA ALA A 28 3.85 3.00 -19.54
C ALA A 28 2.55 2.62 -18.82
N THR A 29 2.46 2.83 -17.49
CA THR A 29 1.28 2.53 -16.70
C THR A 29 0.08 3.30 -17.20
N ARG A 30 -1.03 2.59 -17.41
CA ARG A 30 -2.32 3.16 -17.84
C ARG A 30 -3.40 3.03 -16.79
N ARG A 31 -3.30 2.02 -15.91
CA ARG A 31 -4.29 1.78 -14.86
C ARG A 31 -3.63 1.44 -13.53
N ILE A 32 -3.99 2.20 -12.49
CA ILE A 32 -3.50 2.02 -11.12
C ILE A 32 -4.67 1.63 -10.21
N LEU A 33 -4.42 0.68 -9.31
CA LEU A 33 -5.27 0.40 -8.17
C LEU A 33 -4.54 0.81 -6.88
N GLU A 34 -5.17 1.64 -6.06
CA GLU A 34 -4.68 1.92 -4.70
C GLU A 34 -5.54 1.21 -3.66
N LEU A 35 -4.88 0.47 -2.77
CA LEU A 35 -5.50 -0.27 -1.67
C LEU A 35 -5.33 0.50 -0.36
N GLY A 36 -6.44 0.86 0.30
CA GLY A 36 -6.45 1.67 1.50
C GLY A 36 -6.02 3.11 1.22
N THR A 37 -6.73 3.79 0.31
CA THR A 37 -6.33 5.11 -0.21
C THR A 37 -6.30 6.21 0.85
N GLY A 38 -7.00 6.03 1.98
CA GLY A 38 -7.17 7.09 2.96
C GLY A 38 -7.79 8.34 2.32
N ASP A 39 -7.16 9.48 2.51
CA ASP A 39 -7.57 10.76 1.90
C ASP A 39 -7.13 10.93 0.43
N GLY A 40 -6.52 9.90 -0.18
CA GLY A 40 -6.05 9.91 -1.56
C GLY A 40 -4.66 10.54 -1.77
N ARG A 41 -3.86 10.69 -0.72
CA ARG A 41 -2.55 11.35 -0.78
C ARG A 41 -1.57 10.63 -1.72
N LEU A 42 -1.36 9.32 -1.55
CA LEU A 42 -0.43 8.56 -2.40
C LEU A 42 -0.92 8.53 -3.84
N LEU A 43 -2.23 8.35 -4.06
CA LEU A 43 -2.79 8.40 -5.41
C LEU A 43 -2.55 9.76 -6.08
N ALA A 44 -2.67 10.86 -5.34
CA ALA A 44 -2.39 12.19 -5.89
C ALA A 44 -0.93 12.35 -6.33
N LEU A 45 0.02 11.78 -5.59
CA LEU A 45 1.43 11.73 -5.97
C LEU A 45 1.64 10.89 -7.23
N ALA A 46 1.06 9.68 -7.27
CA ALA A 46 1.12 8.80 -8.44
C ALA A 46 0.49 9.45 -9.68
N ARG A 47 -0.66 10.11 -9.54
CA ARG A 47 -1.33 10.85 -10.62
C ARG A 47 -0.51 12.05 -11.13
N SER A 48 0.22 12.72 -10.23
CA SER A 48 1.12 13.81 -10.64
C SER A 48 2.28 13.33 -11.51
N ALA A 49 2.79 12.11 -11.23
CA ALA A 49 3.84 11.48 -12.03
C ALA A 49 3.29 10.83 -13.33
N HIS A 50 2.01 10.38 -13.31
CA HIS A 50 1.36 9.66 -14.40
C HIS A 50 -0.03 10.27 -14.70
N PRO A 51 -0.12 11.49 -15.28
CA PRO A 51 -1.38 12.25 -15.40
C PRO A 51 -2.43 11.59 -16.30
N GLU A 52 -2.01 10.78 -17.28
CA GLU A 52 -2.91 10.10 -18.23
C GLU A 52 -3.45 8.75 -17.70
N THR A 53 -3.11 8.38 -16.48
CA THR A 53 -3.44 7.06 -15.92
C THR A 53 -4.84 7.04 -15.34
N GLU A 54 -5.67 6.07 -15.70
CA GLU A 54 -6.90 5.77 -14.97
C GLU A 54 -6.57 5.20 -13.59
N ALA A 55 -7.32 5.60 -12.58
CA ALA A 55 -7.11 5.11 -11.23
C ALA A 55 -8.40 4.64 -10.56
N VAL A 56 -8.27 3.54 -9.84
CA VAL A 56 -9.28 3.07 -8.89
C VAL A 56 -8.64 3.09 -7.50
N ALA A 57 -9.33 3.63 -6.53
CA ALA A 57 -8.88 3.64 -5.15
C ALA A 57 -9.96 3.10 -4.22
N VAL A 58 -9.56 2.28 -3.27
CA VAL A 58 -10.49 1.67 -2.32
C VAL A 58 -10.13 2.04 -0.90
N ASP A 59 -11.14 2.30 -0.08
CA ASP A 59 -11.05 2.48 1.36
C ASP A 59 -12.39 2.11 1.99
N PHE A 60 -12.44 1.86 3.30
CA PHE A 60 -13.68 1.53 4.00
C PHE A 60 -14.13 2.64 4.97
N SER A 61 -13.27 3.59 5.29
CA SER A 61 -13.57 4.68 6.21
C SER A 61 -14.42 5.76 5.52
N PRO A 62 -15.67 6.02 5.94
CA PRO A 62 -16.54 7.01 5.31
C PRO A 62 -15.89 8.39 5.21
N ALA A 63 -15.15 8.78 6.23
CA ALA A 63 -14.51 10.08 6.29
C ALA A 63 -13.29 10.18 5.36
N MET A 64 -12.52 9.10 5.22
CA MET A 64 -11.41 9.04 4.26
C MET A 64 -11.94 9.06 2.84
N LEU A 65 -13.00 8.28 2.57
CA LEU A 65 -13.67 8.29 1.27
C LEU A 65 -14.22 9.67 0.89
N GLU A 66 -14.80 10.41 1.85
CA GLU A 66 -15.25 11.78 1.62
C GLU A 66 -14.09 12.70 1.26
N ALA A 67 -12.98 12.62 1.99
CA ALA A 67 -11.77 13.40 1.73
C ALA A 67 -11.16 13.07 0.36
N ALA A 68 -11.04 11.77 0.02
CA ALA A 68 -10.54 11.33 -1.27
C ALA A 68 -11.45 11.80 -2.43
N ARG A 69 -12.77 11.64 -2.30
CA ARG A 69 -13.73 12.13 -3.31
C ARG A 69 -13.65 13.65 -3.50
N LYS A 70 -13.45 14.40 -2.42
CA LYS A 70 -13.24 15.84 -2.50
C LYS A 70 -11.92 16.20 -3.20
N ARG A 71 -10.84 15.48 -2.90
CA ARG A 71 -9.53 15.66 -3.53
C ARG A 71 -9.59 15.47 -5.05
N PHE A 72 -10.29 14.44 -5.51
CA PHE A 72 -10.39 14.06 -6.92
C PHE A 72 -11.68 14.51 -7.61
N ALA A 73 -12.46 15.44 -7.02
CA ALA A 73 -13.77 15.85 -7.55
C ALA A 73 -13.75 16.35 -9.01
N ALA A 74 -12.64 16.91 -9.46
CA ALA A 74 -12.45 17.39 -10.81
C ALA A 74 -11.71 16.41 -11.75
N ASP A 75 -11.27 15.25 -11.23
CA ASP A 75 -10.52 14.26 -11.99
C ASP A 75 -11.42 13.07 -12.38
N SER A 76 -11.94 13.11 -13.63
CA SER A 76 -12.82 12.07 -14.16
C SER A 76 -12.13 10.70 -14.38
N GLN A 77 -10.81 10.64 -14.32
CA GLN A 77 -10.02 9.41 -14.45
C GLN A 77 -9.86 8.68 -13.13
N VAL A 78 -10.29 9.27 -12.00
CA VAL A 78 -10.20 8.66 -10.67
C VAL A 78 -11.56 8.19 -10.18
N ARG A 79 -11.64 6.91 -9.78
CA ARG A 79 -12.82 6.31 -9.18
C ARG A 79 -12.55 5.86 -7.76
N ILE A 80 -13.26 6.44 -6.80
CA ILE A 80 -13.16 6.12 -5.37
C ILE A 80 -14.29 5.17 -4.98
N LEU A 81 -13.96 4.01 -4.45
CA LEU A 81 -14.89 2.95 -4.07
C LEU A 81 -14.85 2.69 -2.57
N ASP A 82 -16.02 2.45 -1.99
CA ASP A 82 -16.15 1.91 -0.64
C ASP A 82 -15.90 0.40 -0.68
N HIS A 83 -14.83 -0.04 -0.02
CA HIS A 83 -14.49 -1.45 0.10
C HIS A 83 -13.58 -1.70 1.30
N ASN A 84 -13.96 -2.68 2.13
CA ASN A 84 -13.14 -3.16 3.24
C ASN A 84 -12.20 -4.28 2.76
N LEU A 85 -10.89 -4.08 2.93
CA LEU A 85 -9.86 -5.06 2.57
C LEU A 85 -9.92 -6.38 3.36
N ASP A 86 -10.69 -6.45 4.45
CA ASP A 86 -10.99 -7.73 5.12
C ASP A 86 -11.82 -8.68 4.24
N SER A 87 -12.53 -8.12 3.26
CA SER A 87 -13.28 -8.88 2.24
C SER A 87 -12.46 -9.02 0.95
N SER A 88 -12.79 -10.03 0.14
CA SER A 88 -12.18 -10.22 -1.18
C SER A 88 -12.41 -9.03 -2.09
N LEU A 89 -11.40 -8.65 -2.87
CA LEU A 89 -11.52 -7.55 -3.82
C LEU A 89 -12.63 -7.81 -4.85
N PRO A 90 -13.44 -6.80 -5.17
CA PRO A 90 -14.47 -6.94 -6.20
C PRO A 90 -13.83 -7.07 -7.59
N SER A 91 -14.64 -7.42 -8.59
CA SER A 91 -14.18 -7.47 -9.98
C SER A 91 -13.91 -6.06 -10.50
N LEU A 92 -12.65 -5.66 -10.56
CA LEU A 92 -12.19 -4.31 -10.95
C LEU A 92 -11.54 -4.26 -12.34
N GLY A 93 -11.41 -5.40 -13.01
CA GLY A 93 -10.58 -5.53 -14.20
C GLY A 93 -9.09 -5.69 -13.85
N SER A 94 -8.21 -5.42 -14.79
CA SER A 94 -6.75 -5.57 -14.59
C SER A 94 -6.04 -4.23 -14.52
N PHE A 95 -4.85 -4.23 -13.92
CA PHE A 95 -4.04 -3.04 -13.61
C PHE A 95 -2.58 -3.25 -14.00
N ASP A 96 -1.90 -2.15 -14.29
CA ASP A 96 -0.46 -2.16 -14.56
C ASP A 96 0.35 -1.90 -13.28
N ALA A 97 -0.26 -1.24 -12.32
CA ALA A 97 0.29 -1.07 -10.98
C ALA A 97 -0.79 -1.22 -9.91
N VAL A 98 -0.48 -1.92 -8.82
CA VAL A 98 -1.25 -1.93 -7.58
C VAL A 98 -0.36 -1.36 -6.50
N ILE A 99 -0.83 -0.31 -5.82
CA ILE A 99 -0.07 0.39 -4.79
C ILE A 99 -0.82 0.41 -3.46
N SER A 100 -0.10 0.45 -2.37
CA SER A 100 -0.65 0.61 -1.03
C SER A 100 0.34 1.34 -0.13
N SER A 101 -0.14 2.16 0.79
CA SER A 101 0.68 2.84 1.80
C SER A 101 0.00 2.78 3.16
N PHE A 102 0.60 2.05 4.09
CA PHE A 102 0.16 1.93 5.49
C PHE A 102 -1.31 1.53 5.68
N ALA A 103 -1.78 0.53 4.92
CA ALA A 103 -3.14 0.03 5.01
C ALA A 103 -3.22 -1.49 5.30
N ILE A 104 -2.35 -2.28 4.70
CA ILE A 104 -2.44 -3.74 4.73
C ILE A 104 -2.02 -4.30 6.10
N HIS A 105 -1.20 -3.57 6.89
CA HIS A 105 -0.78 -4.01 8.23
C HIS A 105 -1.92 -4.21 9.23
N HIS A 106 -3.10 -3.66 8.99
CA HIS A 106 -4.28 -3.87 9.83
C HIS A 106 -4.97 -5.23 9.60
N LEU A 107 -4.71 -5.90 8.47
CA LEU A 107 -5.31 -7.19 8.16
C LEU A 107 -4.67 -8.33 8.95
N VAL A 108 -5.45 -9.36 9.29
CA VAL A 108 -4.89 -10.61 9.83
C VAL A 108 -4.01 -11.30 8.78
N HIS A 109 -3.04 -12.10 9.20
CA HIS A 109 -1.99 -12.62 8.32
C HIS A 109 -2.53 -13.47 7.17
N GLU A 110 -3.53 -14.31 7.42
CA GLU A 110 -4.20 -15.12 6.40
C GLU A 110 -4.85 -14.24 5.33
N ARG A 111 -5.48 -13.13 5.76
CA ARG A 111 -6.12 -12.18 4.83
C ARG A 111 -5.08 -11.40 4.02
N LYS A 112 -3.96 -10.98 4.63
CA LYS A 112 -2.85 -10.37 3.88
C LYS A 112 -2.39 -11.28 2.73
N ARG A 113 -2.13 -12.55 3.04
CA ARG A 113 -1.68 -13.52 2.04
C ARG A 113 -2.73 -13.76 0.94
N ALA A 114 -4.01 -13.80 1.31
CA ALA A 114 -5.10 -13.90 0.34
C ALA A 114 -5.16 -12.65 -0.56
N LEU A 115 -5.05 -11.45 0.03
CA LEU A 115 -5.04 -10.18 -0.72
C LEU A 115 -3.87 -10.13 -1.71
N TYR A 116 -2.68 -10.61 -1.35
CA TYR A 116 -1.54 -10.67 -2.28
C TYR A 116 -1.81 -11.58 -3.49
N ARG A 117 -2.55 -12.69 -3.31
CA ARG A 117 -3.00 -13.53 -4.44
C ARG A 117 -4.02 -12.82 -5.33
N GLU A 118 -4.95 -12.07 -4.72
CA GLU A 118 -5.93 -11.28 -5.44
C GLU A 118 -5.25 -10.18 -6.26
N VAL A 119 -4.27 -9.48 -5.67
CA VAL A 119 -3.45 -8.48 -6.36
C VAL A 119 -2.72 -9.10 -7.54
N PHE A 120 -2.08 -10.27 -7.34
CA PHE A 120 -1.39 -10.97 -8.43
C PHE A 120 -2.34 -11.28 -9.59
N ALA A 121 -3.56 -11.72 -9.30
CA ALA A 121 -4.57 -12.03 -10.32
C ALA A 121 -5.05 -10.78 -11.09
N LEU A 122 -5.11 -9.61 -10.42
CA LEU A 122 -5.54 -8.35 -11.02
C LEU A 122 -4.44 -7.64 -11.83
N LEU A 123 -3.15 -7.95 -11.61
CA LEU A 123 -2.08 -7.31 -12.37
C LEU A 123 -2.02 -7.83 -13.82
N ASN A 124 -1.74 -6.95 -14.76
CA ASN A 124 -1.34 -7.34 -16.11
C ASN A 124 0.05 -8.00 -16.08
N PRO A 125 0.39 -8.87 -17.06
CA PRO A 125 1.77 -9.32 -17.23
C PRO A 125 2.73 -8.14 -17.33
N GLY A 126 3.81 -8.14 -16.52
CA GLY A 126 4.72 -7.02 -16.37
C GLY A 126 4.25 -5.93 -15.38
N GLY A 127 3.05 -6.05 -14.83
CA GLY A 127 2.53 -5.13 -13.82
C GLY A 127 3.21 -5.30 -12.46
N VAL A 128 3.22 -4.23 -11.66
CA VAL A 128 3.94 -4.14 -10.40
C VAL A 128 2.99 -4.04 -9.21
N PHE A 129 3.33 -4.70 -8.11
CA PHE A 129 2.76 -4.47 -6.78
C PHE A 129 3.79 -3.75 -5.90
N CYS A 130 3.41 -2.59 -5.36
CA CYS A 130 4.22 -1.79 -4.44
C CYS A 130 3.46 -1.60 -3.13
N ASN A 131 3.95 -2.18 -2.05
CA ASN A 131 3.35 -2.08 -0.72
C ASN A 131 4.32 -1.39 0.25
N LEU A 132 4.08 -0.11 0.53
CA LEU A 132 4.77 0.62 1.59
C LEU A 132 4.05 0.31 2.91
N GLU A 133 4.73 -0.39 3.81
CA GLU A 133 4.09 -1.07 4.92
C GLU A 133 4.77 -0.80 6.26
N HIS A 134 3.98 -0.86 7.34
CA HIS A 134 4.48 -1.01 8.71
C HIS A 134 4.69 -2.50 8.99
N VAL A 135 5.95 -2.88 9.16
CA VAL A 135 6.38 -4.27 9.36
C VAL A 135 6.86 -4.49 10.78
N SER A 136 6.88 -5.75 11.24
CA SER A 136 7.38 -6.04 12.58
C SER A 136 8.92 -5.94 12.66
N SER A 137 9.39 -5.50 13.81
CA SER A 137 10.80 -5.61 14.20
C SER A 137 11.16 -7.05 14.61
N PRO A 138 12.44 -7.43 14.51
CA PRO A 138 12.91 -8.73 14.97
C PRO A 138 12.99 -8.87 16.50
N SER A 139 12.76 -7.79 17.26
CA SER A 139 12.75 -7.81 18.73
C SER A 139 11.93 -6.67 19.31
N GLU A 140 11.36 -6.90 20.53
CA GLU A 140 10.62 -5.88 21.29
C GLU A 140 11.43 -4.60 21.50
N ARG A 141 12.70 -4.73 21.86
CA ARG A 141 13.60 -3.57 22.04
C ARG A 141 13.71 -2.68 20.80
N LEU A 142 13.74 -3.27 19.60
CA LEU A 142 13.80 -2.49 18.34
C LEU A 142 12.45 -1.89 18.00
N HIS A 143 11.37 -2.57 18.34
CA HIS A 143 10.01 -2.05 18.21
C HIS A 143 9.79 -0.83 19.11
N GLU A 144 10.14 -0.92 20.40
CA GLU A 144 10.08 0.21 21.34
C GLU A 144 10.93 1.41 20.84
N ASP A 145 12.18 1.16 20.38
CA ASP A 145 13.03 2.21 19.83
C ASP A 145 12.43 2.86 18.57
N PHE A 146 11.74 2.10 17.74
CA PHE A 146 11.02 2.63 16.59
C PHE A 146 9.84 3.51 17.04
N LEU A 147 8.98 3.02 17.93
CA LEU A 147 7.82 3.76 18.44
C LEU A 147 8.24 5.11 19.04
N VAL A 148 9.26 5.12 19.90
CA VAL A 148 9.79 6.36 20.49
C VAL A 148 10.21 7.36 19.42
N ARG A 149 10.86 6.91 18.34
CA ARG A 149 11.32 7.79 17.25
C ARG A 149 10.21 8.41 16.42
N ILE A 150 9.07 7.74 16.35
CA ILE A 150 7.88 8.28 15.67
C ILE A 150 6.89 8.95 16.63
N GLY A 151 7.29 9.14 17.91
CA GLY A 151 6.50 9.86 18.91
C GLY A 151 5.42 9.02 19.60
N PHE A 152 5.54 7.70 19.60
CA PHE A 152 4.62 6.76 20.25
C PHE A 152 5.30 5.95 21.35
N THR A 153 4.50 5.24 22.11
CA THR A 153 4.93 4.19 23.05
C THR A 153 4.08 2.93 22.80
N VAL A 154 4.46 1.81 23.41
CA VAL A 154 3.69 0.55 23.33
C VAL A 154 2.23 0.75 23.78
N GLU A 155 2.00 1.61 24.80
CA GLU A 155 0.65 1.89 25.31
C GLU A 155 -0.20 2.78 24.39
N THR A 156 0.45 3.55 23.51
CA THR A 156 -0.21 4.48 22.57
C THR A 156 -0.19 4.00 21.12
N GLU A 157 0.44 2.86 20.88
CA GLU A 157 0.39 2.21 19.56
C GLU A 157 -1.04 1.85 19.17
N ASP A 158 -1.31 1.83 17.87
CA ASP A 158 -2.62 1.42 17.37
C ASP A 158 -2.84 -0.09 17.62
N PRO A 159 -3.81 -0.48 18.46
CA PRO A 159 -4.07 -1.87 18.79
C PRO A 159 -4.61 -2.69 17.61
N SER A 160 -5.00 -2.04 16.51
CA SER A 160 -5.44 -2.72 15.30
C SER A 160 -4.28 -3.25 14.45
N ASN A 161 -3.03 -2.86 14.74
CA ASN A 161 -1.85 -3.34 14.05
C ASN A 161 -1.72 -4.87 14.12
N LYS A 162 -1.48 -5.48 12.96
CA LYS A 162 -1.19 -6.91 12.78
C LYS A 162 0.13 -7.02 12.02
N LEU A 163 1.20 -6.53 12.65
CA LEU A 163 2.51 -6.43 12.02
C LEU A 163 3.05 -7.81 11.65
N LEU A 164 3.75 -7.89 10.54
CA LEU A 164 4.41 -9.09 10.06
C LEU A 164 5.79 -8.72 9.51
N ASP A 165 6.76 -9.59 9.70
CA ASP A 165 8.13 -9.36 9.25
C ASP A 165 8.25 -9.32 7.71
N VAL A 166 9.30 -8.67 7.24
CA VAL A 166 9.58 -8.49 5.82
C VAL A 166 9.80 -9.83 5.11
N GLU A 167 10.60 -10.72 5.71
CA GLU A 167 11.00 -11.97 5.06
C GLU A 167 9.81 -12.90 4.79
N THR A 168 8.89 -13.00 5.76
CA THR A 168 7.65 -13.77 5.60
C THR A 168 6.80 -13.19 4.46
N GLN A 169 6.65 -11.87 4.40
CA GLN A 169 5.86 -11.23 3.33
C GLN A 169 6.50 -11.40 1.96
N LEU A 170 7.82 -11.21 1.83
CA LEU A 170 8.55 -11.45 0.58
C LEU A 170 8.48 -12.94 0.18
N GLY A 171 8.57 -13.85 1.15
CA GLY A 171 8.37 -15.28 0.91
C GLY A 171 7.00 -15.58 0.29
N TRP A 172 5.93 -14.98 0.84
CA TRP A 172 4.58 -15.16 0.28
C TRP A 172 4.44 -14.61 -1.13
N LEU A 173 5.04 -13.45 -1.44
CA LEU A 173 5.01 -12.88 -2.78
C LEU A 173 5.69 -13.84 -3.78
N ARG A 174 6.86 -14.40 -3.43
CA ARG A 174 7.57 -15.39 -4.27
C ARG A 174 6.76 -16.67 -4.47
N GLU A 175 6.17 -17.21 -3.41
CA GLU A 175 5.31 -18.41 -3.46
C GLU A 175 4.05 -18.20 -4.31
N ILE A 176 3.49 -16.99 -4.35
CA ILE A 176 2.33 -16.63 -5.18
C ILE A 176 2.72 -16.57 -6.67
N GLY A 177 3.99 -16.29 -6.97
CA GLY A 177 4.50 -16.25 -8.33
C GLY A 177 4.97 -14.89 -8.83
N PHE A 178 5.07 -13.89 -7.93
CA PHE A 178 5.74 -12.64 -8.29
C PHE A 178 7.21 -12.88 -8.59
N ALA A 179 7.71 -12.21 -9.61
CA ALA A 179 9.12 -12.08 -9.95
C ALA A 179 9.70 -10.81 -9.34
N ASP A 180 11.01 -10.69 -9.31
CA ASP A 180 11.76 -9.50 -8.86
C ASP A 180 11.32 -9.01 -7.47
N VAL A 181 11.00 -9.98 -6.59
CA VAL A 181 10.50 -9.69 -5.24
C VAL A 181 11.61 -9.25 -4.31
N ASP A 182 11.52 -8.03 -3.81
CA ASP A 182 12.50 -7.47 -2.88
C ASP A 182 11.89 -6.40 -1.96
N CYS A 183 12.61 -6.08 -0.87
CA CYS A 183 12.39 -4.91 -0.05
C CYS A 183 13.24 -3.76 -0.60
N GLN A 184 12.63 -2.87 -1.36
CA GLN A 184 13.32 -1.85 -2.15
C GLN A 184 13.70 -0.59 -1.36
N TRP A 185 13.03 -0.37 -0.24
CA TRP A 185 13.35 0.69 0.71
C TRP A 185 12.97 0.24 2.12
N LYS A 186 13.78 0.61 3.10
CA LYS A 186 13.47 0.31 4.50
C LYS A 186 14.05 1.36 5.43
N TRP A 187 13.21 1.87 6.32
CA TRP A 187 13.63 2.60 7.49
C TRP A 187 12.98 1.99 8.73
N ARG A 188 13.76 1.25 9.53
CA ARG A 188 13.28 0.51 10.71
C ARG A 188 12.09 -0.40 10.40
N GLU A 189 10.90 -0.06 10.90
CA GLU A 189 9.66 -0.81 10.67
C GLU A 189 8.84 -0.30 9.47
N LEU A 190 9.33 0.70 8.76
CA LEU A 190 8.73 1.12 7.50
C LEU A 190 9.49 0.45 6.36
N ALA A 191 8.78 -0.25 5.50
CA ALA A 191 9.38 -1.02 4.42
C ALA A 191 8.55 -0.94 3.13
N LEU A 192 9.20 -0.80 2.00
CA LEU A 192 8.59 -0.91 0.68
C LEU A 192 8.85 -2.31 0.11
N LEU A 193 7.81 -3.10 0.03
CA LEU A 193 7.83 -4.42 -0.59
C LEU A 193 7.36 -4.31 -2.03
N VAL A 194 8.15 -4.83 -2.97
CA VAL A 194 7.85 -4.77 -4.39
C VAL A 194 7.88 -6.17 -4.99
N GLY A 195 6.97 -6.43 -5.93
CA GLY A 195 6.96 -7.65 -6.74
C GLY A 195 6.33 -7.39 -8.10
N VAL A 196 6.81 -8.06 -9.12
CA VAL A 196 6.35 -7.91 -10.51
C VAL A 196 5.61 -9.16 -10.96
N ARG A 197 4.45 -9.01 -11.61
CA ARG A 197 3.85 -10.14 -12.32
C ARG A 197 4.66 -10.43 -13.59
N GLY A 198 5.35 -11.57 -13.61
CA GLY A 198 6.20 -11.96 -14.73
C GLY A 198 5.47 -11.92 -16.07
N LEU A 199 6.22 -11.67 -17.14
CA LEU A 199 5.71 -11.79 -18.51
C LEU A 199 5.33 -13.23 -18.80
N VAL A 200 4.21 -13.45 -19.48
CA VAL A 200 3.88 -14.78 -20.00
C VAL A 200 4.94 -15.14 -21.03
N LYS A 201 5.75 -16.17 -20.74
CA LYS A 201 6.65 -16.72 -21.76
C LYS A 201 5.78 -17.32 -22.87
N GLY A 202 5.81 -16.69 -24.05
CA GLY A 202 5.19 -17.23 -25.25
C GLY A 202 5.82 -18.55 -25.69
#